data_c06d7da050a8f57a0b7e2ea65571be2f
#
_entry.id   c06d7da050a8f57a0b7e2ea65571be2f
#
_cell.length_a   1.000
_cell.length_b   1.000
_cell.length_c   1.000
_cell.angle_alpha   90.00
_cell.angle_beta   90.00
_cell.angle_gamma   90.00
#
_symmetry.space_group_name_H-M   'P 1'
#
loop_
_entity.id
_entity.type
_entity.pdbx_description
1 polymer ?
#
loop_
_entity_poly.entity_id
_entity_poly.type
_entity_poly.pdbx_seq_one_letter_code
_entity_poly.pdbx_strand_id
1 'polypeptide(L)'
;MTGPTPAPDPTADPRIGQLAERLAVVRSRIVAAARRAGRDPDTVTLIAVTKFFPAADVLRLAALGVTEVGENREQEAAVKHADVAGLAGLAGRTGVDGPGGAGFGGAGRGGAGFGGPGRPGAGKADVEHLRWHMIGQLQTNKARAVLRWASSVQSVDRLRLVTALSRAAADTGRTVDCLVQVGLGASADGRGGADPDRVPELAAAVAAAAGLRLRGLMAVAPLGADPGPTMARLAGLHQRVRTDHPAATDLSAGMSGDLEAAVAAGATHVRIGSALLGQRPAPV
;
A
#
# COMPACT_ATOMS: atom_id res chain seq x y z
N MET A 1 -35.58 31.53 1.32
CA MET A 1 -36.25 30.40 0.65
C MET A 1 -35.20 29.36 0.34
N THR A 2 -35.01 28.41 1.22
CA THR A 2 -34.13 27.23 1.00
C THR A 2 -34.93 26.24 0.16
N GLY A 3 -34.47 26.02 -1.09
CA GLY A 3 -35.06 25.00 -1.95
C GLY A 3 -34.90 23.60 -1.34
N PRO A 4 -35.78 22.64 -1.68
CA PRO A 4 -35.73 21.31 -1.15
C PRO A 4 -34.39 20.65 -1.59
N THR A 5 -33.68 20.03 -0.63
CA THR A 5 -32.51 19.18 -0.90
C THR A 5 -32.95 18.10 -1.91
N PRO A 6 -32.26 17.95 -3.05
CA PRO A 6 -32.62 16.90 -4.00
C PRO A 6 -32.55 15.53 -3.30
N ALA A 7 -33.55 14.69 -3.57
CA ALA A 7 -33.57 13.32 -3.10
C ALA A 7 -32.31 12.59 -3.59
N PRO A 8 -31.67 11.72 -2.78
CA PRO A 8 -30.50 10.97 -3.19
C PRO A 8 -30.86 10.11 -4.42
N ASP A 9 -29.97 10.13 -5.41
CA ASP A 9 -30.08 9.30 -6.61
C ASP A 9 -30.10 7.81 -6.18
N PRO A 10 -31.18 7.06 -6.41
CA PRO A 10 -31.30 5.67 -6.02
C PRO A 10 -30.30 4.74 -6.75
N THR A 11 -29.60 5.25 -7.76
CA THR A 11 -28.55 4.53 -8.49
C THR A 11 -27.14 4.78 -7.92
N ALA A 12 -26.97 5.73 -7.00
CA ALA A 12 -25.70 6.04 -6.38
C ALA A 12 -25.35 4.96 -5.34
N ASP A 13 -24.23 4.32 -5.52
CA ASP A 13 -23.70 3.36 -4.56
C ASP A 13 -23.33 4.06 -3.23
N PRO A 14 -24.11 3.87 -2.14
CA PRO A 14 -23.88 4.58 -0.88
C PRO A 14 -22.51 4.26 -0.26
N ARG A 15 -21.93 3.11 -0.62
CA ARG A 15 -20.63 2.71 -0.13
C ARG A 15 -19.49 3.56 -0.70
N ILE A 16 -19.60 4.00 -1.95
CA ILE A 16 -18.59 4.88 -2.57
C ILE A 16 -18.57 6.26 -1.88
N GLY A 17 -19.74 6.79 -1.51
CA GLY A 17 -19.84 8.05 -0.75
C GLY A 17 -19.16 7.95 0.61
N GLN A 18 -19.42 6.89 1.38
CA GLN A 18 -18.76 6.63 2.66
C GLN A 18 -17.23 6.52 2.53
N LEU A 19 -16.77 5.84 1.49
CA LEU A 19 -15.32 5.70 1.24
C LEU A 19 -14.69 7.04 0.83
N ALA A 20 -15.38 7.84 0.03
CA ALA A 20 -14.92 9.17 -0.40
C ALA A 20 -14.74 10.11 0.80
N GLU A 21 -15.72 10.18 1.70
CA GLU A 21 -15.65 10.99 2.93
C GLU A 21 -14.46 10.57 3.81
N ARG A 22 -14.32 9.28 4.07
CA ARG A 22 -13.22 8.74 4.89
C ARG A 22 -11.86 8.95 4.23
N LEU A 23 -11.78 8.79 2.92
CA LEU A 23 -10.56 9.03 2.15
C LEU A 23 -10.15 10.50 2.22
N ALA A 24 -11.10 11.42 2.13
CA ALA A 24 -10.85 12.86 2.27
C ALA A 24 -10.28 13.19 3.66
N VAL A 25 -10.83 12.61 4.73
CA VAL A 25 -10.31 12.78 6.10
C VAL A 25 -8.87 12.24 6.21
N VAL A 26 -8.60 11.02 5.69
CA VAL A 26 -7.26 10.42 5.72
C VAL A 26 -6.26 11.27 4.94
N ARG A 27 -6.62 11.70 3.72
CA ARG A 27 -5.76 12.58 2.90
C ARG A 27 -5.47 13.89 3.60
N SER A 28 -6.48 14.52 4.22
CA SER A 28 -6.29 15.76 4.99
C SER A 28 -5.32 15.58 6.16
N ARG A 29 -5.38 14.44 6.87
CA ARG A 29 -4.42 14.11 7.93
C ARG A 29 -3.00 13.97 7.40
N ILE A 30 -2.82 13.27 6.27
CA ILE A 30 -1.51 13.11 5.61
C ILE A 30 -0.93 14.48 5.24
N VAL A 31 -1.73 15.32 4.57
CA VAL A 31 -1.33 16.68 4.16
C VAL A 31 -0.92 17.50 5.37
N ALA A 32 -1.75 17.50 6.42
CA ALA A 32 -1.45 18.27 7.64
C ALA A 32 -0.18 17.76 8.35
N ALA A 33 0.03 16.44 8.40
CA ALA A 33 1.22 15.84 9.00
C ALA A 33 2.49 16.18 8.19
N ALA A 34 2.44 16.06 6.86
CA ALA A 34 3.56 16.39 5.98
C ALA A 34 3.94 17.88 6.10
N ARG A 35 2.96 18.78 6.03
CA ARG A 35 3.21 20.22 6.18
C ARG A 35 3.81 20.59 7.54
N ARG A 36 3.31 19.99 8.64
CA ARG A 36 3.90 20.19 9.98
C ARG A 36 5.35 19.71 10.07
N ALA A 37 5.70 18.68 9.29
CA ALA A 37 7.06 18.16 9.19
C ALA A 37 7.95 18.93 8.17
N GLY A 38 7.45 20.01 7.55
CA GLY A 38 8.18 20.74 6.51
C GLY A 38 8.37 19.94 5.22
N ARG A 39 7.50 18.95 4.96
CA ARG A 39 7.57 18.05 3.81
C ARG A 39 6.47 18.35 2.80
N ASP A 40 6.78 18.08 1.54
CA ASP A 40 5.77 18.05 0.49
C ASP A 40 4.82 16.85 0.72
N PRO A 41 3.49 17.07 0.83
CA PRO A 41 2.50 16.01 0.98
C PRO A 41 2.57 14.94 -0.11
N ASP A 42 2.92 15.29 -1.33
CA ASP A 42 3.02 14.37 -2.46
C ASP A 42 4.16 13.34 -2.31
N THR A 43 5.05 13.55 -1.32
CA THR A 43 6.08 12.57 -0.95
C THR A 43 5.55 11.44 -0.04
N VAL A 44 4.27 11.47 0.34
CA VAL A 44 3.66 10.48 1.22
C VAL A 44 2.56 9.72 0.50
N THR A 45 2.80 8.46 0.22
CA THR A 45 1.86 7.56 -0.45
C THR A 45 0.93 6.89 0.55
N LEU A 46 -0.37 6.87 0.26
CA LEU A 46 -1.37 6.13 1.00
C LEU A 46 -1.50 4.71 0.44
N ILE A 47 -1.21 3.70 1.24
CA ILE A 47 -1.57 2.31 0.97
C ILE A 47 -2.88 1.99 1.68
N ALA A 48 -3.95 1.73 0.91
CA ALA A 48 -5.22 1.29 1.46
C ALA A 48 -5.13 -0.19 1.88
N VAL A 49 -5.28 -0.48 3.17
CA VAL A 49 -5.21 -1.85 3.69
C VAL A 49 -6.58 -2.49 3.57
N THR A 50 -6.76 -3.30 2.52
CA THR A 50 -8.04 -3.87 2.09
C THR A 50 -8.31 -5.28 2.59
N LYS A 51 -7.44 -5.81 3.46
CA LYS A 51 -7.68 -7.11 4.11
C LYS A 51 -9.07 -7.18 4.74
N PHE A 52 -9.75 -8.31 4.59
CA PHE A 52 -11.13 -8.56 5.06
C PHE A 52 -12.25 -7.83 4.30
N PHE A 53 -11.93 -6.94 3.38
CA PHE A 53 -12.93 -6.23 2.57
C PHE A 53 -13.02 -6.84 1.17
N PRO A 54 -14.20 -6.78 0.52
CA PRO A 54 -14.42 -7.41 -0.77
C PRO A 54 -13.66 -6.70 -1.91
N ALA A 55 -13.50 -7.39 -3.05
CA ALA A 55 -12.92 -6.85 -4.27
C ALA A 55 -13.64 -5.58 -4.76
N ALA A 56 -14.95 -5.51 -4.56
CA ALA A 56 -15.75 -4.33 -4.90
C ALA A 56 -15.29 -3.05 -4.17
N ASP A 57 -14.81 -3.15 -2.91
CA ASP A 57 -14.27 -1.99 -2.20
C ASP A 57 -12.92 -1.54 -2.77
N VAL A 58 -12.11 -2.47 -3.31
CA VAL A 58 -10.88 -2.12 -4.05
C VAL A 58 -11.21 -1.32 -5.31
N LEU A 59 -12.22 -1.75 -6.07
CA LEU A 59 -12.69 -1.03 -7.27
C LEU A 59 -13.19 0.37 -6.93
N ARG A 60 -13.99 0.51 -5.84
CA ARG A 60 -14.47 1.82 -5.37
C ARG A 60 -13.32 2.75 -4.99
N LEU A 61 -12.30 2.21 -4.30
CA LEU A 61 -11.11 2.98 -3.93
C LEU A 61 -10.29 3.38 -5.16
N ALA A 62 -10.15 2.50 -6.16
CA ALA A 62 -9.51 2.83 -7.42
C ALA A 62 -10.23 3.96 -8.16
N ALA A 63 -11.58 3.91 -8.22
CA ALA A 63 -12.39 5.00 -8.78
C ALA A 63 -12.23 6.33 -8.03
N LEU A 64 -11.89 6.29 -6.74
CA LEU A 64 -11.57 7.46 -5.92
C LEU A 64 -10.10 7.89 -5.99
N GLY A 65 -9.33 7.31 -6.93
CA GLY A 65 -7.94 7.65 -7.18
C GLY A 65 -6.96 7.06 -6.16
N VAL A 66 -7.28 5.93 -5.52
CA VAL A 66 -6.33 5.15 -4.73
C VAL A 66 -5.58 4.23 -5.68
N THR A 67 -4.26 4.30 -5.66
CA THR A 67 -3.38 3.53 -6.56
C THR A 67 -2.62 2.41 -5.86
N GLU A 68 -2.61 2.39 -4.52
CA GLU A 68 -1.82 1.44 -3.74
C GLU A 68 -2.72 0.70 -2.74
N VAL A 69 -2.71 -0.63 -2.78
CA VAL A 69 -3.50 -1.50 -1.89
C VAL A 69 -2.62 -2.49 -1.15
N GLY A 70 -2.94 -2.78 0.10
CA GLY A 70 -2.16 -3.66 0.96
C GLY A 70 -2.96 -4.85 1.48
N GLU A 71 -2.38 -6.04 1.36
CA GLU A 71 -2.96 -7.29 1.80
C GLU A 71 -2.06 -8.05 2.78
N ASN A 72 -2.68 -8.77 3.71
CA ASN A 72 -1.96 -9.48 4.76
C ASN A 72 -1.78 -10.97 4.50
N ARG A 73 -2.69 -11.60 3.77
CA ARG A 73 -2.71 -13.05 3.55
C ARG A 73 -2.68 -13.36 2.08
N GLU A 74 -1.68 -14.11 1.66
CA GLU A 74 -1.44 -14.43 0.24
C GLU A 74 -2.67 -15.05 -0.44
N GLN A 75 -3.30 -16.03 0.21
CA GLN A 75 -4.43 -16.75 -0.38
C GLN A 75 -5.66 -15.86 -0.59
N GLU A 76 -6.00 -15.03 0.41
CA GLU A 76 -7.11 -14.07 0.31
C GLU A 76 -6.83 -13.01 -0.77
N ALA A 77 -5.58 -12.55 -0.83
CA ALA A 77 -5.14 -11.55 -1.80
C ALA A 77 -5.15 -12.06 -3.24
N ALA A 78 -4.72 -13.30 -3.46
CA ALA A 78 -4.70 -13.90 -4.80
C ALA A 78 -6.12 -14.01 -5.40
N VAL A 79 -7.09 -14.44 -4.61
CA VAL A 79 -8.50 -14.50 -5.02
C VAL A 79 -9.03 -13.08 -5.29
N LYS A 80 -8.84 -12.17 -4.33
CA LYS A 80 -9.30 -10.78 -4.47
C LYS A 80 -8.68 -10.07 -5.69
N HIS A 81 -7.40 -10.27 -5.96
CA HIS A 81 -6.75 -9.71 -7.15
C HIS A 81 -7.39 -10.23 -8.45
N ALA A 82 -7.68 -11.53 -8.52
CA ALA A 82 -8.36 -12.13 -9.67
C ALA A 82 -9.79 -11.58 -9.81
N ASP A 83 -10.54 -11.46 -8.70
CA ASP A 83 -11.89 -10.91 -8.69
C ASP A 83 -11.90 -9.43 -9.15
N VAL A 84 -10.94 -8.62 -8.70
CA VAL A 84 -10.80 -7.21 -9.13
C VAL A 84 -10.57 -7.15 -10.65
N ALA A 85 -9.68 -7.97 -11.19
CA ALA A 85 -9.42 -8.01 -12.62
C ALA A 85 -10.65 -8.48 -13.42
N GLY A 86 -11.37 -9.50 -12.92
CA GLY A 86 -12.59 -10.00 -13.54
C GLY A 86 -13.72 -8.96 -13.54
N LEU A 87 -13.99 -8.34 -12.42
CA LEU A 87 -15.04 -7.32 -12.29
C LEU A 87 -14.74 -6.08 -13.13
N ALA A 88 -13.48 -5.63 -13.18
CA ALA A 88 -13.08 -4.51 -14.02
C ALA A 88 -13.21 -4.82 -15.52
N GLY A 89 -12.91 -6.06 -15.93
CA GLY A 89 -13.10 -6.54 -17.29
C GLY A 89 -14.58 -6.58 -17.71
N LEU A 90 -15.48 -6.91 -16.82
CA LEU A 90 -16.92 -6.90 -17.04
C LEU A 90 -17.46 -5.46 -17.13
N ALA A 91 -17.03 -4.55 -16.26
CA ALA A 91 -17.45 -3.15 -16.28
C ALA A 91 -17.04 -2.44 -17.58
N GLY A 92 -15.86 -2.75 -18.11
CA GLY A 92 -15.40 -2.21 -19.40
C GLY A 92 -16.19 -2.72 -20.62
N ARG A 93 -16.93 -3.81 -20.51
CA ARG A 93 -17.76 -4.38 -21.60
C ARG A 93 -19.19 -3.83 -21.63
N THR A 94 -19.65 -3.20 -20.57
CA THR A 94 -21.01 -2.60 -20.46
C THR A 94 -21.02 -1.09 -20.70
N GLY A 95 -19.85 -0.47 -20.86
CA GLY A 95 -19.72 0.95 -21.20
C GLY A 95 -20.01 1.18 -22.68
N VAL A 96 -21.06 1.93 -22.98
CA VAL A 96 -21.40 2.43 -24.33
C VAL A 96 -20.23 3.25 -24.87
N ASP A 97 -19.73 2.88 -26.04
CA ASP A 97 -18.69 3.60 -26.76
C ASP A 97 -19.07 5.07 -26.97
N GLY A 98 -18.38 5.97 -26.33
CA GLY A 98 -18.36 7.40 -26.66
C GLY A 98 -17.09 7.72 -27.46
N PRO A 99 -17.19 8.49 -28.55
CA PRO A 99 -16.08 8.66 -29.49
C PRO A 99 -15.01 9.63 -28.99
N GLY A 100 -13.77 9.23 -29.11
CA GLY A 100 -12.63 10.09 -29.41
C GLY A 100 -11.89 10.73 -28.22
N GLY A 101 -10.67 10.30 -28.01
CA GLY A 101 -9.67 11.02 -27.21
C GLY A 101 -8.27 10.45 -27.46
N ALA A 102 -7.53 11.15 -28.32
CA ALA A 102 -6.20 10.80 -28.80
C ALA A 102 -5.16 10.68 -27.67
N GLY A 103 -4.18 9.80 -27.88
CA GLY A 103 -3.10 9.47 -26.96
C GLY A 103 -2.15 10.64 -26.65
N PHE A 104 -1.57 10.55 -25.46
CA PHE A 104 -0.29 11.17 -25.15
C PHE A 104 0.58 10.13 -24.42
N GLY A 105 1.63 9.70 -25.12
CA GLY A 105 2.73 8.99 -24.50
C GLY A 105 3.58 9.95 -23.68
N GLY A 106 3.98 9.52 -22.50
CA GLY A 106 4.90 10.25 -21.64
C GLY A 106 5.30 9.39 -20.45
N ALA A 107 6.46 8.74 -20.57
CA ALA A 107 7.12 8.11 -19.42
C ALA A 107 7.63 9.23 -18.50
N GLY A 108 6.92 9.45 -17.38
CA GLY A 108 7.33 10.35 -16.33
C GLY A 108 7.03 9.69 -14.97
N ARG A 109 8.02 9.61 -14.09
CA ARG A 109 7.84 9.29 -12.68
C ARG A 109 6.99 10.42 -12.06
N GLY A 110 5.67 10.30 -12.16
CA GLY A 110 4.72 11.19 -11.52
C GLY A 110 4.41 10.68 -10.12
N GLY A 111 4.76 11.44 -9.09
CA GLY A 111 4.16 11.29 -7.79
C GLY A 111 2.63 11.33 -7.95
N ALA A 112 1.92 10.46 -7.23
CA ALA A 112 0.47 10.43 -7.25
C ALA A 112 -0.05 11.72 -6.58
N GLY A 113 -0.17 12.80 -7.36
CA GLY A 113 -0.82 14.02 -6.95
C GLY A 113 -2.24 13.72 -6.49
N PHE A 114 -2.71 14.41 -5.45
CA PHE A 114 -4.06 14.26 -4.92
C PHE A 114 -5.09 14.62 -6.00
N GLY A 115 -5.51 13.62 -6.79
CA GLY A 115 -6.49 13.76 -7.87
C GLY A 115 -7.82 14.31 -7.35
N GLY A 116 -8.42 15.20 -8.14
CA GLY A 116 -9.74 15.79 -7.90
C GLY A 116 -10.88 14.75 -7.89
N PRO A 117 -12.16 15.18 -7.70
CA PRO A 117 -13.30 14.31 -7.48
C PRO A 117 -13.45 13.28 -8.61
N GLY A 118 -13.48 12.00 -8.20
CA GLY A 118 -13.42 10.84 -9.08
C GLY A 118 -14.62 10.68 -10.00
N ARG A 119 -14.37 10.02 -11.11
CA ARG A 119 -15.38 9.57 -12.08
C ARG A 119 -16.19 8.41 -11.47
N PRO A 120 -17.47 8.27 -11.76
CA PRO A 120 -18.26 7.13 -11.28
C PRO A 120 -17.83 5.83 -12.00
N GLY A 121 -17.42 4.84 -11.22
CA GLY A 121 -17.07 3.50 -11.66
C GLY A 121 -15.60 3.35 -12.09
N ALA A 122 -14.85 2.45 -11.43
CA ALA A 122 -13.50 2.10 -11.85
C ALA A 122 -13.55 1.25 -13.12
N GLY A 123 -13.02 1.79 -14.22
CA GLY A 123 -12.81 1.05 -15.46
C GLY A 123 -11.55 0.15 -15.39
N LYS A 124 -11.35 -0.67 -16.44
CA LYS A 124 -10.16 -1.53 -16.58
C LYS A 124 -8.85 -0.73 -16.43
N ALA A 125 -8.79 0.47 -17.00
CA ALA A 125 -7.63 1.35 -16.91
C ALA A 125 -7.26 1.75 -15.47
N ASP A 126 -8.24 1.95 -14.59
CA ASP A 126 -8.00 2.37 -13.20
C ASP A 126 -7.40 1.24 -12.36
N VAL A 127 -7.74 -0.02 -12.65
CA VAL A 127 -7.23 -1.18 -11.91
C VAL A 127 -5.90 -1.71 -12.45
N GLU A 128 -5.57 -1.49 -13.71
CA GLU A 128 -4.28 -1.86 -14.29
C GLU A 128 -3.12 -1.08 -13.64
N HIS A 129 -3.41 0.09 -13.09
CA HIS A 129 -2.43 0.92 -12.37
C HIS A 129 -2.34 0.62 -10.87
N LEU A 130 -3.21 -0.25 -10.33
CA LEU A 130 -3.15 -0.63 -8.92
C LEU A 130 -1.87 -1.38 -8.61
N ARG A 131 -1.14 -0.88 -7.63
CA ARG A 131 0.02 -1.57 -7.05
C ARG A 131 -0.42 -2.34 -5.82
N TRP A 132 -0.14 -3.63 -5.83
CA TRP A 132 -0.51 -4.53 -4.75
C TRP A 132 0.69 -4.83 -3.85
N HIS A 133 0.52 -4.62 -2.55
CA HIS A 133 1.56 -4.83 -1.55
C HIS A 133 1.22 -6.03 -0.67
N MET A 134 2.14 -6.99 -0.58
CA MET A 134 2.12 -7.98 0.49
C MET A 134 2.72 -7.32 1.73
N ILE A 135 1.89 -7.03 2.74
CA ILE A 135 2.30 -6.34 3.97
C ILE A 135 2.23 -7.23 5.22
N GLY A 136 1.64 -8.41 5.13
CA GLY A 136 1.62 -9.41 6.21
C GLY A 136 2.79 -10.38 6.13
N GLN A 137 3.03 -11.12 7.21
CA GLN A 137 4.10 -12.10 7.28
C GLN A 137 3.95 -13.15 6.18
N LEU A 138 5.02 -13.38 5.40
CA LEU A 138 5.02 -14.28 4.26
C LEU A 138 5.79 -15.57 4.58
N GLN A 139 5.12 -16.71 4.40
CA GLN A 139 5.78 -18.02 4.42
C GLN A 139 6.62 -18.22 3.16
N THR A 140 7.78 -18.86 3.27
CA THR A 140 8.71 -19.07 2.15
C THR A 140 8.10 -19.90 1.01
N ASN A 141 7.27 -20.89 1.33
CA ASN A 141 6.57 -21.72 0.34
C ASN A 141 5.49 -20.97 -0.45
N LYS A 142 5.12 -19.75 -0.01
CA LYS A 142 4.14 -18.87 -0.69
C LYS A 142 4.78 -17.82 -1.59
N ALA A 143 6.13 -17.76 -1.65
CA ALA A 143 6.86 -16.77 -2.44
C ALA A 143 6.43 -16.76 -3.92
N ARG A 144 6.28 -17.95 -4.56
CA ARG A 144 5.86 -18.03 -5.96
C ARG A 144 4.41 -17.57 -6.16
N ALA A 145 3.53 -17.88 -5.22
CA ALA A 145 2.13 -17.50 -5.31
C ALA A 145 1.96 -15.97 -5.15
N VAL A 146 2.68 -15.36 -4.19
CA VAL A 146 2.61 -13.91 -3.97
C VAL A 146 3.09 -13.12 -5.19
N LEU A 147 4.11 -13.59 -5.91
CA LEU A 147 4.62 -12.90 -7.10
C LEU A 147 3.68 -12.93 -8.31
N ARG A 148 2.57 -13.65 -8.26
CA ARG A 148 1.56 -13.60 -9.33
C ARG A 148 0.75 -12.31 -9.29
N TRP A 149 0.62 -11.68 -8.11
CA TRP A 149 -0.22 -10.51 -7.91
C TRP A 149 0.51 -9.32 -7.26
N ALA A 150 1.47 -9.55 -6.35
CA ALA A 150 2.14 -8.48 -5.64
C ALA A 150 3.16 -7.76 -6.54
N SER A 151 3.14 -6.43 -6.50
CA SER A 151 4.18 -5.55 -7.03
C SER A 151 5.28 -5.31 -6.01
N SER A 152 4.94 -5.42 -4.72
CA SER A 152 5.83 -5.18 -3.60
C SER A 152 5.60 -6.16 -2.46
N VAL A 153 6.69 -6.63 -1.84
CA VAL A 153 6.69 -7.42 -0.61
C VAL A 153 7.37 -6.61 0.48
N GLN A 154 6.59 -6.15 1.46
CA GLN A 154 7.09 -5.28 2.53
C GLN A 154 7.49 -6.05 3.81
N SER A 155 7.31 -7.36 3.82
CA SER A 155 7.49 -8.22 4.98
C SER A 155 8.72 -9.13 4.90
N VAL A 156 9.79 -8.66 4.26
CA VAL A 156 11.04 -9.43 4.16
C VAL A 156 11.80 -9.35 5.48
N ASP A 157 11.80 -10.43 6.25
CA ASP A 157 12.33 -10.49 7.62
C ASP A 157 13.46 -11.51 7.85
N ARG A 158 13.81 -12.30 6.83
CA ARG A 158 14.81 -13.37 6.94
C ARG A 158 15.42 -13.79 5.60
N LEU A 159 16.66 -14.24 5.60
CA LEU A 159 17.41 -14.65 4.40
C LEU A 159 16.71 -15.77 3.60
N ARG A 160 16.10 -16.74 4.27
CA ARG A 160 15.35 -17.82 3.58
C ARG A 160 14.21 -17.27 2.72
N LEU A 161 13.58 -16.17 3.15
CA LEU A 161 12.54 -15.52 2.36
C LEU A 161 13.13 -14.76 1.16
N VAL A 162 14.26 -14.09 1.32
CA VAL A 162 15.01 -13.47 0.21
C VAL A 162 15.32 -14.49 -0.87
N THR A 163 15.91 -15.63 -0.49
CA THR A 163 16.22 -16.73 -1.43
C THR A 163 14.96 -17.25 -2.15
N ALA A 164 13.87 -17.44 -1.40
CA ALA A 164 12.62 -17.94 -1.98
C ALA A 164 12.00 -16.96 -2.98
N LEU A 165 12.00 -15.66 -2.64
CA LEU A 165 11.51 -14.60 -3.53
C LEU A 165 12.36 -14.46 -4.79
N SER A 166 13.70 -14.51 -4.66
CA SER A 166 14.60 -14.42 -5.80
C SER A 166 14.41 -15.60 -6.78
N ARG A 167 14.28 -16.83 -6.28
CA ARG A 167 13.97 -18.00 -7.11
C ARG A 167 12.62 -17.83 -7.80
N ALA A 168 11.60 -17.41 -7.07
CA ALA A 168 10.27 -17.18 -7.63
C ALA A 168 10.26 -16.05 -8.66
N ALA A 169 11.05 -15.01 -8.48
CA ALA A 169 11.23 -13.92 -9.44
C ALA A 169 11.86 -14.43 -10.74
N ALA A 170 12.91 -15.25 -10.64
CA ALA A 170 13.53 -15.90 -11.80
C ALA A 170 12.55 -16.81 -12.55
N ASP A 171 11.78 -17.65 -11.83
CA ASP A 171 10.77 -18.56 -12.42
C ASP A 171 9.64 -17.83 -13.15
N THR A 172 9.32 -16.60 -12.74
CA THR A 172 8.20 -15.82 -13.29
C THR A 172 8.64 -14.72 -14.25
N GLY A 173 9.95 -14.50 -14.42
CA GLY A 173 10.52 -13.40 -15.22
C GLY A 173 10.16 -12.01 -14.66
N ARG A 174 9.77 -11.91 -13.38
CA ARG A 174 9.32 -10.65 -12.76
C ARG A 174 10.41 -10.05 -11.87
N THR A 175 10.39 -8.73 -11.77
CA THR A 175 11.10 -8.01 -10.71
C THR A 175 10.10 -7.52 -9.69
N VAL A 176 10.39 -7.70 -8.39
CA VAL A 176 9.53 -7.30 -7.28
C VAL A 176 10.23 -6.33 -6.35
N ASP A 177 9.52 -5.30 -5.92
CA ASP A 177 9.98 -4.35 -4.92
C ASP A 177 9.95 -5.00 -3.53
N CYS A 178 11.03 -4.89 -2.77
CA CYS A 178 11.14 -5.49 -1.44
C CYS A 178 11.51 -4.43 -0.40
N LEU A 179 10.79 -4.45 0.73
CA LEU A 179 11.18 -3.72 1.93
C LEU A 179 11.53 -4.73 3.03
N VAL A 180 12.60 -4.44 3.76
CA VAL A 180 12.95 -5.23 4.94
C VAL A 180 12.05 -4.84 6.10
N GLN A 181 11.33 -5.81 6.67
CA GLN A 181 10.51 -5.58 7.85
C GLN A 181 11.39 -5.60 9.10
N VAL A 182 11.31 -4.52 9.87
CA VAL A 182 12.05 -4.34 11.13
C VAL A 182 11.15 -4.68 12.32
N GLY A 183 11.64 -5.49 13.23
CA GLY A 183 11.05 -5.72 14.55
C GLY A 183 11.41 -4.58 15.50
N LEU A 184 10.45 -3.76 15.88
CA LEU A 184 10.63 -2.64 16.81
C LEU A 184 10.23 -2.93 18.24
N GLY A 185 9.59 -4.08 18.50
CA GLY A 185 9.16 -4.54 19.81
C GLY A 185 10.03 -5.67 20.37
N ALA A 186 9.74 -6.10 21.58
CA ALA A 186 10.29 -7.34 22.11
C ALA A 186 9.84 -8.53 21.25
N SER A 187 10.70 -9.53 21.09
CA SER A 187 10.46 -10.71 20.23
C SER A 187 9.16 -11.47 20.50
N ALA A 188 8.52 -11.24 21.64
CA ALA A 188 7.27 -11.86 22.06
C ALA A 188 5.99 -11.28 21.43
N ASP A 189 6.07 -10.13 20.73
CA ASP A 189 4.87 -9.44 20.24
C ASP A 189 4.22 -10.09 19.00
N GLY A 190 4.79 -11.17 18.47
CA GLY A 190 4.21 -11.96 17.37
C GLY A 190 4.01 -11.20 16.04
N ARG A 191 4.54 -9.98 15.91
CA ARG A 191 4.30 -9.10 14.73
C ARG A 191 5.27 -9.32 13.59
N GLY A 192 6.25 -10.21 13.76
CA GLY A 192 7.30 -10.44 12.77
C GLY A 192 8.26 -9.25 12.66
N GLY A 193 9.24 -9.42 11.79
CA GLY A 193 10.29 -8.43 11.54
C GLY A 193 11.66 -8.94 11.98
N ALA A 194 12.68 -8.51 11.27
CA ALA A 194 14.06 -8.81 11.57
C ALA A 194 14.52 -8.03 12.80
N ASP A 195 15.45 -8.62 13.54
CA ASP A 195 16.20 -7.90 14.55
C ASP A 195 16.86 -6.66 13.89
N PRO A 196 16.79 -5.47 14.50
CA PRO A 196 17.44 -4.28 13.98
C PRO A 196 18.90 -4.43 13.62
N ASP A 197 19.65 -5.27 14.35
CA ASP A 197 21.07 -5.51 14.07
C ASP A 197 21.30 -6.39 12.82
N ARG A 198 20.27 -7.12 12.39
CA ARG A 198 20.32 -7.93 11.16
C ARG A 198 19.80 -7.23 9.91
N VAL A 199 19.24 -6.02 10.06
CA VAL A 199 18.67 -5.28 8.93
C VAL A 199 19.71 -4.97 7.84
N PRO A 200 20.95 -4.53 8.15
CA PRO A 200 21.96 -4.29 7.11
C PRO A 200 22.27 -5.54 6.29
N GLU A 201 22.43 -6.70 6.94
CA GLU A 201 22.65 -7.99 6.27
C GLU A 201 21.51 -8.33 5.31
N LEU A 202 20.27 -8.17 5.77
CA LEU A 202 19.09 -8.45 4.96
C LEU A 202 18.94 -7.47 3.80
N ALA A 203 19.22 -6.19 4.02
CA ALA A 203 19.20 -5.19 2.98
C ALA A 203 20.22 -5.51 1.87
N ALA A 204 21.45 -5.85 2.24
CA ALA A 204 22.48 -6.28 1.31
C ALA A 204 22.07 -7.54 0.54
N ALA A 205 21.48 -8.52 1.23
CA ALA A 205 21.02 -9.76 0.59
C ALA A 205 19.90 -9.49 -0.42
N VAL A 206 18.93 -8.62 -0.12
CA VAL A 206 17.86 -8.22 -1.05
C VAL A 206 18.44 -7.46 -2.24
N ALA A 207 19.38 -6.52 -2.00
CA ALA A 207 19.99 -5.72 -3.05
C ALA A 207 20.82 -6.56 -4.04
N ALA A 208 21.45 -7.64 -3.56
CA ALA A 208 22.25 -8.56 -4.38
C ALA A 208 21.40 -9.65 -5.08
N ALA A 209 20.16 -9.87 -4.66
CA ALA A 209 19.33 -10.96 -5.15
C ALA A 209 18.71 -10.65 -6.51
N ALA A 210 18.90 -11.54 -7.49
CA ALA A 210 18.32 -11.38 -8.82
C ALA A 210 16.77 -11.31 -8.77
N GLY A 211 16.18 -10.40 -9.53
CA GLY A 211 14.75 -10.20 -9.59
C GLY A 211 14.15 -9.48 -8.38
N LEU A 212 14.96 -9.06 -7.40
CA LEU A 212 14.50 -8.24 -6.28
C LEU A 212 15.07 -6.82 -6.38
N ARG A 213 14.28 -5.84 -5.93
CA ARG A 213 14.74 -4.45 -5.76
C ARG A 213 14.57 -4.05 -4.32
N LEU A 214 15.65 -3.74 -3.64
CA LEU A 214 15.58 -3.15 -2.31
C LEU A 214 15.01 -1.74 -2.42
N ARG A 215 13.86 -1.51 -1.78
CA ARG A 215 13.20 -0.21 -1.78
C ARG A 215 13.38 0.54 -0.47
N GLY A 216 13.62 -0.17 0.63
CA GLY A 216 13.78 0.44 1.94
C GLY A 216 13.33 -0.45 3.08
N LEU A 217 12.75 0.18 4.11
CA LEU A 217 12.32 -0.50 5.33
C LEU A 217 10.81 -0.38 5.56
N MET A 218 10.27 -1.38 6.26
CA MET A 218 8.91 -1.36 6.77
C MET A 218 8.90 -1.71 8.25
N ALA A 219 8.02 -1.09 9.03
CA ALA A 219 7.76 -1.54 10.40
C ALA A 219 6.32 -1.31 10.84
N VAL A 220 5.90 -2.10 11.82
CA VAL A 220 4.66 -1.93 12.58
C VAL A 220 5.04 -1.59 14.01
N ALA A 221 4.58 -0.46 14.51
CA ALA A 221 4.84 -0.06 15.90
C ALA A 221 4.27 -1.09 16.89
N PRO A 222 4.96 -1.38 18.00
CA PRO A 222 4.43 -2.20 19.08
C PRO A 222 3.17 -1.58 19.67
N LEU A 223 2.24 -2.42 20.16
CA LEU A 223 1.04 -1.93 20.85
C LEU A 223 1.43 -1.20 22.13
N GLY A 224 0.86 -0.01 22.34
CA GLY A 224 1.10 0.77 23.54
C GLY A 224 2.47 1.47 23.58
N ALA A 225 3.34 1.28 22.59
CA ALA A 225 4.58 2.03 22.50
C ALA A 225 4.31 3.50 22.13
N ASP A 226 5.15 4.41 22.67
CA ASP A 226 5.15 5.80 22.23
C ASP A 226 5.55 5.86 20.74
N PRO A 227 4.70 6.39 19.87
CA PRO A 227 4.99 6.45 18.45
C PRO A 227 6.22 7.29 18.11
N GLY A 228 6.47 8.39 18.83
CA GLY A 228 7.56 9.32 18.53
C GLY A 228 8.94 8.65 18.57
N PRO A 229 9.40 8.15 19.72
CA PRO A 229 10.68 7.45 19.85
C PRO A 229 10.75 6.20 18.95
N THR A 230 9.65 5.47 18.79
CA THR A 230 9.60 4.26 17.95
C THR A 230 9.88 4.60 16.48
N MET A 231 9.23 5.62 15.95
CA MET A 231 9.42 6.05 14.56
C MET A 231 10.78 6.71 14.34
N ALA A 232 11.29 7.44 15.31
CA ALA A 232 12.64 8.02 15.25
C ALA A 232 13.73 6.92 15.17
N ARG A 233 13.59 5.84 15.95
CA ARG A 233 14.49 4.67 15.87
C ARG A 233 14.45 4.02 14.49
N LEU A 234 13.26 3.84 13.92
CA LEU A 234 13.11 3.30 12.56
C LEU A 234 13.75 4.21 11.51
N ALA A 235 13.54 5.52 11.60
CA ALA A 235 14.13 6.49 10.69
C ALA A 235 15.67 6.48 10.76
N GLY A 236 16.25 6.40 11.95
CA GLY A 236 17.71 6.27 12.12
C GLY A 236 18.27 5.00 11.49
N LEU A 237 17.55 3.87 11.60
CA LEU A 237 17.94 2.62 10.94
C LEU A 237 17.83 2.74 9.41
N HIS A 238 16.75 3.35 8.91
CA HIS A 238 16.57 3.60 7.48
C HIS A 238 17.67 4.48 6.90
N GLN A 239 18.09 5.53 7.63
CA GLN A 239 19.20 6.38 7.21
C GLN A 239 20.51 5.59 7.07
N ARG A 240 20.82 4.67 8.00
CA ARG A 240 21.99 3.79 7.90
C ARG A 240 21.92 2.88 6.67
N VAL A 241 20.76 2.25 6.41
CA VAL A 241 20.58 1.42 5.20
C VAL A 241 20.78 2.24 3.93
N ARG A 242 20.32 3.49 3.89
CA ARG A 242 20.48 4.37 2.74
C ARG A 242 21.92 4.82 2.49
N THR A 243 22.77 4.80 3.49
CA THR A 243 24.22 5.06 3.30
C THR A 243 24.83 4.02 2.36
N ASP A 244 24.49 2.74 2.55
CA ASP A 244 25.03 1.65 1.73
C ASP A 244 24.18 1.40 0.47
N HIS A 245 22.89 1.73 0.53
CA HIS A 245 21.89 1.51 -0.53
C HIS A 245 21.11 2.80 -0.82
N PRO A 246 21.67 3.79 -1.52
CA PRO A 246 21.02 5.11 -1.72
C PRO A 246 19.67 5.06 -2.43
N ALA A 247 19.43 4.02 -3.23
CA ALA A 247 18.15 3.78 -3.91
C ALA A 247 17.04 3.23 -3.00
N ALA A 248 17.36 2.82 -1.76
CA ALA A 248 16.41 2.29 -0.78
C ALA A 248 15.67 3.43 -0.05
N THR A 249 14.92 4.24 -0.78
CA THR A 249 14.32 5.49 -0.28
C THR A 249 12.99 5.32 0.44
N ASP A 250 12.35 4.16 0.35
CA ASP A 250 11.02 3.95 0.87
C ASP A 250 11.05 3.62 2.36
N LEU A 251 10.27 4.35 3.15
CA LEU A 251 10.03 4.07 4.56
C LEU A 251 8.53 3.85 4.76
N SER A 252 8.12 2.58 4.89
CA SER A 252 6.74 2.21 5.08
C SER A 252 6.45 2.06 6.57
N ALA A 253 5.77 3.04 7.14
CA ALA A 253 5.41 3.08 8.56
C ALA A 253 4.19 3.98 8.77
N GLY A 254 3.50 3.76 9.89
CA GLY A 254 2.31 4.53 10.23
C GLY A 254 1.01 3.86 9.79
N MET A 255 0.10 3.78 10.74
CA MET A 255 -1.27 3.32 10.61
C MET A 255 -2.22 4.40 11.14
N SER A 256 -3.49 4.07 11.32
CA SER A 256 -4.51 5.06 11.75
C SER A 256 -4.17 5.79 13.06
N GLY A 257 -3.45 5.15 13.98
CA GLY A 257 -3.13 5.69 15.31
C GLY A 257 -1.78 6.40 15.43
N ASP A 258 -0.85 6.19 14.51
CA ASP A 258 0.53 6.67 14.58
C ASP A 258 1.00 7.34 13.27
N LEU A 259 0.06 7.69 12.39
CA LEU A 259 0.32 8.30 11.09
C LEU A 259 1.16 9.57 11.20
N GLU A 260 0.79 10.48 12.07
CA GLU A 260 1.45 11.77 12.22
C GLU A 260 2.90 11.62 12.66
N ALA A 261 3.15 10.74 13.63
CA ALA A 261 4.51 10.46 14.11
C ALA A 261 5.37 9.79 13.00
N ALA A 262 4.78 8.87 12.24
CA ALA A 262 5.47 8.22 11.13
C ALA A 262 5.84 9.21 10.03
N VAL A 263 4.92 10.10 9.64
CA VAL A 263 5.17 11.13 8.63
C VAL A 263 6.23 12.11 9.12
N ALA A 264 6.18 12.52 10.39
CA ALA A 264 7.21 13.39 10.98
C ALA A 264 8.60 12.75 11.00
N ALA A 265 8.66 11.42 11.19
CA ALA A 265 9.91 10.65 11.13
C ALA A 265 10.38 10.31 9.71
N GLY A 266 9.69 10.78 8.68
CA GLY A 266 10.13 10.60 7.28
C GLY A 266 9.46 9.47 6.53
N ALA A 267 8.37 8.85 7.05
CA ALA A 267 7.64 7.82 6.31
C ALA A 267 7.23 8.33 4.92
N THR A 268 7.47 7.49 3.91
CA THR A 268 7.06 7.72 2.51
C THR A 268 5.78 6.98 2.16
N HIS A 269 5.43 5.96 2.96
CA HIS A 269 4.21 5.17 2.80
C HIS A 269 3.53 5.00 4.14
N VAL A 270 2.23 5.31 4.19
CA VAL A 270 1.36 5.06 5.35
C VAL A 270 0.31 4.02 4.98
N ARG A 271 -0.01 3.11 5.91
CA ARG A 271 -0.90 1.95 5.66
C ARG A 271 -2.18 2.09 6.47
N ILE A 272 -3.26 2.49 5.82
CA ILE A 272 -4.51 2.83 6.48
C ILE A 272 -5.60 1.83 6.13
N GLY A 273 -6.16 1.17 7.14
CA GLY A 273 -7.26 0.23 7.03
C GLY A 273 -8.56 0.78 7.63
N SER A 274 -8.72 0.66 8.94
CA SER A 274 -9.99 0.95 9.64
C SER A 274 -10.45 2.41 9.53
N ALA A 275 -9.55 3.37 9.51
CA ALA A 275 -9.93 4.76 9.31
C ALA A 275 -10.50 5.02 7.91
N LEU A 276 -10.11 4.23 6.91
CA LEU A 276 -10.57 4.36 5.52
C LEU A 276 -11.78 3.45 5.24
N LEU A 277 -11.68 2.17 5.55
CA LEU A 277 -12.67 1.16 5.19
C LEU A 277 -13.75 0.94 6.26
N GLY A 278 -13.50 1.39 7.50
CA GLY A 278 -14.39 1.20 8.63
C GLY A 278 -14.12 -0.06 9.42
N GLN A 279 -15.09 -0.48 10.23
CA GLN A 279 -14.99 -1.69 11.01
C GLN A 279 -14.96 -2.91 10.10
N ARG A 280 -14.21 -3.93 10.54
CA ARG A 280 -14.14 -5.23 9.87
C ARG A 280 -15.55 -5.81 9.71
N PRO A 281 -15.94 -6.28 8.51
CA PRO A 281 -17.17 -7.05 8.35
C PRO A 281 -17.16 -8.29 9.28
N ALA A 282 -18.34 -8.66 9.79
CA ALA A 282 -18.47 -9.91 10.52
C ALA A 282 -17.99 -11.08 9.64
N PRO A 283 -17.29 -12.07 10.18
CA PRO A 283 -16.98 -13.27 9.39
C PRO A 283 -18.31 -13.92 8.94
N VAL A 284 -18.37 -14.20 7.64
CA VAL A 284 -19.46 -14.98 7.04
C VAL A 284 -19.22 -16.46 7.34
#